data_a2adf8e63dc22589d513efeda1b6fe46
#
_entry.id   a2adf8e63dc22589d513efeda1b6fe46
#
_cell.length_a   1.000
_cell.length_b   1.000
_cell.length_c   1.000
_cell.angle_alpha   90.00
_cell.angle_beta   90.00
_cell.angle_gamma   90.00
#
_symmetry.space_group_name_H-M   'P 1'
#
loop_
_entity.id
_entity.type
_entity.pdbx_description
1 polymer ?
#
loop_
_entity_poly.entity_id
_entity_poly.type
_entity_poly.pdbx_seq_one_letter_code
_entity_poly.pdbx_strand_id
1 'polypeptide(L)'
;MFVDQVKISLKAGDGGNGITAYRREKYVPFGGPAGGDGGKGASVVFEVDEGLRTLLDFRYQRHFKASKGENGQSSNMHGKNAEDLVLKVPPGTIIKNVETDEVLADLVEDGQRAVVAKGGRGGRGNSRFATPRNPAPDFSEKGEPGEELDVSLELKLLADVGLVGFPSVGKSTLLSIVSKAKPKIGSEERRVGKEC
;
A
#
# COMPACT_ATOMS: atom_id res chain seq x y z
N MET A 1 12.22 -8.08 20.80
CA MET A 1 10.91 -8.74 20.68
C MET A 1 10.70 -9.01 19.20
N PHE A 2 10.49 -10.24 18.81
CA PHE A 2 10.31 -10.62 17.42
C PHE A 2 8.84 -10.47 17.06
N VAL A 3 8.55 -9.84 15.93
CA VAL A 3 7.18 -9.65 15.44
C VAL A 3 7.12 -10.26 14.04
N ASP A 4 6.39 -11.36 13.92
CA ASP A 4 6.23 -12.17 12.71
C ASP A 4 4.90 -11.92 11.99
N GLN A 5 3.92 -11.33 12.67
CA GLN A 5 2.63 -10.97 12.09
C GLN A 5 2.12 -9.64 12.63
N VAL A 6 1.67 -8.75 11.73
CA VAL A 6 1.10 -7.44 12.07
C VAL A 6 -0.03 -7.10 11.10
N LYS A 7 -1.11 -6.52 11.63
CA LYS A 7 -2.20 -5.95 10.83
C LYS A 7 -2.04 -4.43 10.76
N ILE A 8 -2.16 -3.88 9.57
CA ILE A 8 -2.05 -2.46 9.29
C ILE A 8 -3.16 -2.00 8.33
N SER A 9 -3.53 -0.74 8.42
CA SER A 9 -4.49 -0.08 7.54
C SER A 9 -3.75 0.81 6.56
N LEU A 10 -4.05 0.65 5.29
CA LEU A 10 -3.45 1.38 4.18
C LEU A 10 -4.52 2.23 3.50
N LYS A 11 -4.21 3.50 3.28
CA LYS A 11 -5.02 4.41 2.48
C LYS A 11 -4.15 5.04 1.41
N ALA A 12 -4.40 4.69 0.15
CA ALA A 12 -3.77 5.33 -0.99
C ALA A 12 -4.26 6.78 -1.14
N GLY A 13 -3.51 7.60 -1.83
CA GLY A 13 -3.85 8.99 -2.06
C GLY A 13 -5.01 9.15 -3.05
N ASP A 14 -5.91 10.08 -2.77
CA ASP A 14 -6.95 10.46 -3.70
C ASP A 14 -6.36 11.21 -4.90
N GLY A 15 -6.99 11.12 -6.06
CA GLY A 15 -6.67 11.98 -7.20
C GLY A 15 -7.04 13.43 -6.94
N GLY A 16 -6.28 14.36 -7.52
CA GLY A 16 -6.63 15.78 -7.53
C GLY A 16 -7.85 16.04 -8.41
N ASN A 17 -8.62 17.05 -8.09
CA ASN A 17 -9.79 17.44 -8.91
C ASN A 17 -9.32 18.20 -10.17
N GLY A 18 -9.96 17.95 -11.29
CA GLY A 18 -9.93 18.86 -12.42
C GLY A 18 -10.66 20.17 -12.11
N ILE A 19 -10.36 21.22 -12.83
CA ILE A 19 -10.99 22.54 -12.63
C ILE A 19 -11.74 22.99 -13.87
N THR A 20 -12.84 23.73 -13.64
CA THR A 20 -13.52 24.50 -14.68
C THR A 20 -12.97 25.91 -14.67
N ALA A 21 -12.25 26.28 -15.72
CA ALA A 21 -11.70 27.62 -15.90
C ALA A 21 -11.81 28.04 -17.37
N TYR A 22 -11.84 29.36 -17.58
CA TYR A 22 -11.89 29.95 -18.92
C TYR A 22 -10.75 30.94 -19.09
N ARG A 23 -10.22 31.00 -20.30
CA ARG A 23 -9.22 31.98 -20.69
C ARG A 23 -9.88 33.35 -20.76
N ARG A 24 -9.36 34.31 -20.05
CA ARG A 24 -9.79 35.71 -20.10
C ARG A 24 -8.58 36.58 -20.44
N GLU A 25 -8.66 37.25 -21.58
CA GLU A 25 -7.64 38.19 -22.01
C GLU A 25 -8.26 39.55 -22.32
N LYS A 26 -7.46 40.60 -22.35
CA LYS A 26 -7.92 42.01 -22.50
C LYS A 26 -8.88 42.23 -23.70
N TYR A 27 -8.70 41.47 -24.75
CA TYR A 27 -9.51 41.58 -25.99
C TYR A 27 -10.27 40.30 -26.33
N VAL A 28 -10.28 39.29 -25.45
CA VAL A 28 -10.99 38.02 -25.62
C VAL A 28 -11.74 37.68 -24.35
N PRO A 29 -12.88 38.37 -24.10
CA PRO A 29 -13.65 38.20 -22.85
C PRO A 29 -14.26 36.79 -22.71
N PHE A 30 -14.51 36.10 -23.82
CA PHE A 30 -15.08 34.76 -23.88
C PHE A 30 -14.06 33.77 -24.47
N GLY A 31 -12.89 33.68 -23.83
CA GLY A 31 -11.86 32.70 -24.22
C GLY A 31 -12.34 31.27 -23.98
N GLY A 32 -11.77 30.32 -24.72
CA GLY A 32 -12.07 28.90 -24.58
C GLY A 32 -11.80 28.32 -23.19
N PRO A 33 -12.18 27.06 -22.96
CA PRO A 33 -11.93 26.38 -21.70
C PRO A 33 -10.43 26.23 -21.46
N ALA A 34 -10.01 26.49 -20.23
CA ALA A 34 -8.60 26.53 -19.84
C ALA A 34 -8.36 25.86 -18.47
N GLY A 35 -9.26 24.97 -18.07
CA GLY A 35 -9.11 24.20 -16.84
C GLY A 35 -8.13 23.05 -17.00
N GLY A 36 -7.15 22.97 -16.09
CA GLY A 36 -6.20 21.89 -16.01
C GLY A 36 -6.76 20.63 -15.34
N ASP A 37 -6.13 19.50 -15.60
CA ASP A 37 -6.45 18.22 -14.98
C ASP A 37 -5.86 18.15 -13.56
N GLY A 38 -6.47 17.38 -12.68
CA GLY A 38 -5.87 17.02 -11.39
C GLY A 38 -4.74 15.99 -11.54
N GLY A 39 -3.81 16.00 -10.59
CA GLY A 39 -2.72 15.03 -10.50
C GLY A 39 -3.20 13.67 -9.96
N LYS A 40 -2.47 12.61 -10.26
CA LYS A 40 -2.71 11.27 -9.68
C LYS A 40 -2.35 11.25 -8.20
N GLY A 41 -3.15 10.57 -7.38
CA GLY A 41 -2.83 10.26 -6.00
C GLY A 41 -1.70 9.24 -5.88
N ALA A 42 -0.99 9.27 -4.76
CA ALA A 42 0.10 8.34 -4.45
C ALA A 42 -0.43 6.92 -4.22
N SER A 43 0.27 5.93 -4.74
CA SER A 43 0.04 4.52 -4.40
C SER A 43 0.85 4.13 -3.17
N VAL A 44 0.44 3.04 -2.49
CA VAL A 44 1.23 2.41 -1.43
C VAL A 44 1.98 1.23 -2.02
N VAL A 45 3.30 1.30 -1.95
CA VAL A 45 4.22 0.31 -2.52
C VAL A 45 5.03 -0.30 -1.39
N PHE A 46 5.12 -1.62 -1.35
CA PHE A 46 6.05 -2.32 -0.48
C PHE A 46 7.32 -2.64 -1.25
N GLU A 47 8.46 -2.47 -0.59
CA GLU A 47 9.79 -2.75 -1.13
C GLU A 47 10.57 -3.59 -0.13
N VAL A 48 11.23 -4.63 -0.62
CA VAL A 48 12.11 -5.47 0.21
C VAL A 48 13.43 -4.75 0.48
N ASP A 49 13.85 -4.80 1.75
CA ASP A 49 15.14 -4.29 2.22
C ASP A 49 15.80 -5.38 3.09
N GLU A 50 16.91 -5.97 2.60
CA GLU A 50 17.67 -7.02 3.32
C GLU A 50 18.26 -6.54 4.65
N GLY A 51 18.38 -5.23 4.86
CA GLY A 51 18.80 -4.65 6.14
C GLY A 51 17.77 -4.84 7.25
N LEU A 52 16.52 -5.12 6.91
CA LEU A 52 15.44 -5.35 7.87
C LEU A 52 15.30 -6.84 8.20
N ARG A 53 15.07 -7.15 9.48
CA ARG A 53 14.88 -8.52 9.97
C ARG A 53 13.59 -8.74 10.74
N THR A 54 12.76 -7.72 10.90
CA THR A 54 11.55 -7.78 11.72
C THR A 54 10.52 -6.76 11.24
N LEU A 55 9.25 -7.06 11.48
CA LEU A 55 8.12 -6.16 11.24
C LEU A 55 7.80 -5.23 12.43
N LEU A 56 8.80 -4.97 13.29
CA LEU A 56 8.59 -4.25 14.54
C LEU A 56 8.04 -2.83 14.34
N ASP A 57 8.50 -2.13 13.32
CA ASP A 57 8.09 -0.74 13.02
C ASP A 57 6.59 -0.67 12.72
N PHE A 58 6.04 -1.66 12.02
CA PHE A 58 4.61 -1.75 11.70
C PHE A 58 3.73 -2.02 12.92
N ARG A 59 4.30 -2.50 14.03
CA ARG A 59 3.58 -2.65 15.29
C ARG A 59 3.32 -1.31 15.96
N TYR A 60 4.23 -0.36 15.82
CA TYR A 60 4.11 0.98 16.41
C TYR A 60 3.25 1.89 15.52
N GLN A 61 3.48 1.84 14.22
CA GLN A 61 2.69 2.59 13.25
C GLN A 61 1.82 1.63 12.44
N ARG A 62 0.50 1.73 12.61
CA ARG A 62 -0.47 0.83 11.98
C ARG A 62 -1.29 1.47 10.87
N HIS A 63 -1.27 2.79 10.77
CA HIS A 63 -2.03 3.53 9.78
C HIS A 63 -1.09 4.27 8.85
N PHE A 64 -1.17 3.96 7.58
CA PHE A 64 -0.37 4.58 6.53
C PHE A 64 -1.29 5.24 5.53
N LYS A 65 -1.08 6.55 5.33
CA LYS A 65 -1.85 7.34 4.39
C LYS A 65 -0.91 7.98 3.38
N ALA A 66 -1.12 7.67 2.10
CA ALA A 66 -0.38 8.24 1.00
C ALA A 66 -0.92 9.63 0.61
N SER A 67 -0.09 10.41 -0.07
CA SER A 67 -0.37 11.80 -0.41
C SER A 67 -1.42 11.90 -1.53
N LYS A 68 -2.27 12.92 -1.44
CA LYS A 68 -3.25 13.25 -2.48
C LYS A 68 -2.56 13.93 -3.67
N GLY A 69 -3.05 13.69 -4.89
CA GLY A 69 -2.66 14.46 -6.08
C GLY A 69 -3.13 15.93 -5.99
N GLU A 70 -2.37 16.83 -6.56
CA GLU A 70 -2.73 18.25 -6.60
C GLU A 70 -3.92 18.49 -7.53
N ASN A 71 -4.75 19.46 -7.20
CA ASN A 71 -5.86 19.86 -8.07
C ASN A 71 -5.30 20.59 -9.31
N GLY A 72 -6.03 20.48 -10.43
CA GLY A 72 -5.76 21.29 -11.61
C GLY A 72 -5.95 22.78 -11.34
N GLN A 73 -5.29 23.62 -12.11
CA GLN A 73 -5.35 25.07 -12.02
C GLN A 73 -5.81 25.69 -13.34
N SER A 74 -6.09 26.99 -13.34
CA SER A 74 -6.44 27.75 -14.55
C SER A 74 -5.27 27.77 -15.53
N SER A 75 -5.50 28.24 -16.74
CA SER A 75 -4.49 28.33 -17.84
C SER A 75 -3.89 27.00 -18.24
N ASN A 76 -4.70 25.93 -18.22
CA ASN A 76 -4.31 24.55 -18.56
C ASN A 76 -3.16 24.00 -17.71
N MET A 77 -2.94 24.52 -16.52
CA MET A 77 -1.94 23.98 -15.60
C MET A 77 -2.49 22.73 -14.91
N HIS A 78 -1.83 21.59 -15.15
CA HIS A 78 -2.19 20.32 -14.54
C HIS A 78 -1.63 20.25 -13.11
N GLY A 79 -2.39 19.62 -12.20
CA GLY A 79 -1.93 19.31 -10.86
C GLY A 79 -0.77 18.32 -10.88
N LYS A 80 0.18 18.47 -9.94
CA LYS A 80 1.31 17.55 -9.80
C LYS A 80 0.82 16.19 -9.27
N ASN A 81 1.36 15.12 -9.84
CA ASN A 81 1.17 13.78 -9.31
C ASN A 81 1.86 13.65 -7.95
N ALA A 82 1.22 12.95 -7.01
CA ALA A 82 1.84 12.62 -5.75
C ALA A 82 2.87 11.50 -5.91
N GLU A 83 3.93 11.54 -5.11
CA GLU A 83 4.95 10.49 -5.06
C GLU A 83 4.45 9.30 -4.27
N ASP A 84 4.72 8.08 -4.74
CA ASP A 84 4.27 6.86 -4.10
C ASP A 84 4.86 6.71 -2.69
N LEU A 85 4.04 6.20 -1.75
CA LEU A 85 4.48 5.89 -0.40
C LEU A 85 5.14 4.51 -0.41
N VAL A 86 6.46 4.49 -0.23
CA VAL A 86 7.24 3.25 -0.17
C VAL A 86 7.39 2.80 1.28
N LEU A 87 6.92 1.58 1.58
CA LEU A 87 7.05 0.92 2.87
C LEU A 87 8.06 -0.22 2.75
N LYS A 88 9.13 -0.16 3.53
CA LYS A 88 10.19 -1.16 3.51
C LYS A 88 9.86 -2.33 4.42
N VAL A 89 10.05 -3.55 3.90
CA VAL A 89 9.79 -4.81 4.62
C VAL A 89 10.97 -5.77 4.47
N PRO A 90 11.18 -6.68 5.44
CA PRO A 90 12.21 -7.71 5.32
C PRO A 90 11.87 -8.74 4.23
N PRO A 91 12.89 -9.42 3.66
CA PRO A 91 12.67 -10.51 2.71
C PRO A 91 11.85 -11.64 3.33
N GLY A 92 11.02 -12.30 2.52
CA GLY A 92 10.09 -13.35 2.96
C GLY A 92 8.80 -12.81 3.60
N THR A 93 8.45 -11.55 3.35
CA THR A 93 7.19 -10.96 3.83
C THR A 93 6.05 -11.29 2.86
N ILE A 94 4.98 -11.91 3.39
CA ILE A 94 3.70 -12.08 2.67
C ILE A 94 2.73 -10.99 3.11
N ILE A 95 2.05 -10.41 2.13
CA ILE A 95 1.00 -9.41 2.34
C ILE A 95 -0.33 -10.03 1.96
N LYS A 96 -1.27 -10.09 2.92
CA LYS A 96 -2.61 -10.63 2.72
C LYS A 96 -3.66 -9.56 2.99
N ASN A 97 -4.74 -9.60 2.25
CA ASN A 97 -5.94 -8.81 2.58
C ASN A 97 -6.62 -9.43 3.82
N VAL A 98 -6.95 -8.61 4.82
CA VAL A 98 -7.58 -9.09 6.07
C VAL A 98 -9.01 -9.56 5.86
N GLU A 99 -9.73 -8.98 4.89
CA GLU A 99 -11.13 -9.29 4.63
C GLU A 99 -11.31 -10.55 3.78
N THR A 100 -10.48 -10.70 2.73
CA THR A 100 -10.60 -11.80 1.76
C THR A 100 -9.63 -12.95 2.00
N ASP A 101 -8.63 -12.76 2.89
CA ASP A 101 -7.49 -13.68 3.11
C ASP A 101 -6.66 -13.98 1.84
N GLU A 102 -6.84 -13.15 0.81
CA GLU A 102 -6.12 -13.28 -0.45
C GLU A 102 -4.68 -12.76 -0.31
N VAL A 103 -3.73 -13.48 -0.90
CA VAL A 103 -2.33 -13.05 -0.97
C VAL A 103 -2.18 -11.98 -2.05
N LEU A 104 -1.91 -10.74 -1.63
CA LEU A 104 -1.70 -9.60 -2.52
C LEU A 104 -0.27 -9.55 -3.06
N ALA A 105 0.70 -9.94 -2.24
CA ALA A 105 2.11 -10.01 -2.63
C ALA A 105 2.89 -11.00 -1.77
N ASP A 106 3.90 -11.63 -2.37
CA ASP A 106 4.93 -12.44 -1.71
C ASP A 106 6.29 -11.83 -2.07
N LEU A 107 6.95 -11.22 -1.09
CA LEU A 107 8.13 -10.40 -1.26
C LEU A 107 9.35 -11.14 -0.72
N VAL A 108 10.20 -11.65 -1.62
CA VAL A 108 11.32 -12.55 -1.28
C VAL A 108 12.67 -11.92 -1.63
N GLU A 109 12.80 -11.29 -2.82
CA GLU A 109 14.06 -10.80 -3.34
C GLU A 109 14.30 -9.35 -2.93
N ASP A 110 15.56 -8.99 -2.63
CA ASP A 110 15.94 -7.61 -2.30
C ASP A 110 15.59 -6.63 -3.43
N GLY A 111 15.07 -5.48 -3.04
CA GLY A 111 14.60 -4.47 -4.00
C GLY A 111 13.31 -4.83 -4.74
N GLN A 112 12.73 -6.01 -4.51
CA GLN A 112 11.42 -6.37 -5.08
C GLN A 112 10.35 -5.41 -4.60
N ARG A 113 9.50 -4.94 -5.53
CA ARG A 113 8.42 -3.99 -5.25
C ARG A 113 7.06 -4.54 -5.62
N ALA A 114 6.07 -4.28 -4.77
CA ALA A 114 4.67 -4.58 -5.05
C ALA A 114 3.77 -3.39 -4.71
N VAL A 115 2.89 -3.02 -5.64
CA VAL A 115 1.84 -2.01 -5.41
C VAL A 115 0.65 -2.73 -4.75
N VAL A 116 0.38 -2.41 -3.49
CA VAL A 116 -0.69 -3.05 -2.71
C VAL A 116 -1.97 -2.22 -2.72
N ALA A 117 -1.87 -0.89 -2.63
CA ALA A 117 -3.02 -0.01 -2.76
C ALA A 117 -2.76 1.06 -3.82
N LYS A 118 -3.65 1.18 -4.80
CA LYS A 118 -3.50 2.10 -5.93
C LYS A 118 -4.05 3.47 -5.59
N GLY A 119 -3.27 4.52 -5.94
CA GLY A 119 -3.71 5.90 -5.86
C GLY A 119 -4.82 6.22 -6.86
N GLY A 120 -5.75 7.10 -6.47
CA GLY A 120 -6.85 7.55 -7.29
C GLY A 120 -6.36 8.33 -8.53
N ARG A 121 -7.11 8.22 -9.61
CA ARG A 121 -6.86 8.97 -10.84
C ARG A 121 -7.24 10.44 -10.66
N GLY A 122 -6.44 11.36 -11.20
CA GLY A 122 -6.81 12.77 -11.27
C GLY A 122 -8.00 13.03 -12.19
N GLY A 123 -8.89 13.92 -11.76
CA GLY A 123 -10.04 14.34 -12.55
C GLY A 123 -9.63 15.21 -13.74
N ARG A 124 -10.38 15.15 -14.82
CA ARG A 124 -10.12 15.95 -16.04
C ARG A 124 -10.65 17.36 -15.88
N GLY A 125 -9.89 18.35 -16.35
CA GLY A 125 -10.35 19.73 -16.46
C GLY A 125 -11.34 19.95 -17.61
N ASN A 126 -12.06 21.08 -17.61
CA ASN A 126 -13.06 21.37 -18.64
C ASN A 126 -12.48 21.48 -20.07
N SER A 127 -11.19 21.78 -20.20
CA SER A 127 -10.54 21.84 -21.52
C SER A 127 -10.56 20.48 -22.26
N ARG A 128 -10.63 19.36 -21.52
CA ARG A 128 -10.71 18.00 -22.11
C ARG A 128 -12.09 17.65 -22.66
N PHE A 129 -13.13 18.39 -22.28
CA PHE A 129 -14.50 18.14 -22.68
C PHE A 129 -15.01 19.09 -23.77
N ALA A 130 -14.13 19.97 -24.27
CA ALA A 130 -14.46 20.85 -25.38
C ALA A 130 -14.75 20.06 -26.65
N THR A 131 -15.90 20.30 -27.25
CA THR A 131 -16.33 19.68 -28.49
C THR A 131 -16.88 20.76 -29.43
N PRO A 132 -16.97 20.51 -30.76
CA PRO A 132 -17.59 21.47 -31.70
C PRO A 132 -19.03 21.87 -31.35
N ARG A 133 -19.77 20.98 -30.65
CA ARG A 133 -21.13 21.26 -30.19
C ARG A 133 -21.17 22.02 -28.86
N ASN A 134 -20.17 21.82 -28.01
CA ASN A 134 -20.01 22.52 -26.75
C ASN A 134 -18.56 23.00 -26.62
N PRO A 135 -18.21 24.16 -27.19
CA PRO A 135 -16.87 24.69 -27.20
C PRO A 135 -16.39 25.22 -25.84
N ALA A 136 -17.30 25.45 -24.90
CA ALA A 136 -17.00 25.98 -23.57
C ALA A 136 -17.75 25.20 -22.47
N PRO A 137 -17.33 23.94 -22.20
CA PRO A 137 -17.99 23.11 -21.18
C PRO A 137 -17.84 23.71 -19.79
N ASP A 138 -18.90 23.65 -19.00
CA ASP A 138 -19.07 24.23 -17.67
C ASP A 138 -18.91 23.18 -16.55
N PHE A 139 -18.19 22.10 -16.85
CA PHE A 139 -17.97 21.02 -15.89
C PHE A 139 -16.55 20.47 -15.98
N SER A 140 -16.12 19.87 -14.87
CA SER A 140 -14.88 19.15 -14.74
C SER A 140 -15.10 17.89 -13.90
N GLU A 141 -14.22 16.91 -13.99
CA GLU A 141 -14.27 15.70 -13.19
C GLU A 141 -13.61 15.92 -11.83
N LYS A 142 -14.16 15.28 -10.81
CA LYS A 142 -13.49 15.13 -9.52
C LYS A 142 -12.44 14.02 -9.63
N GLY A 143 -11.38 14.11 -8.83
CA GLY A 143 -10.43 13.01 -8.67
C GLY A 143 -11.11 11.78 -8.07
N GLU A 144 -10.67 10.61 -8.50
CA GLU A 144 -11.12 9.34 -7.93
C GLU A 144 -10.52 9.15 -6.53
N PRO A 145 -11.24 8.51 -5.59
CA PRO A 145 -10.67 8.15 -4.31
C PRO A 145 -9.56 7.11 -4.49
N GLY A 146 -8.54 7.15 -3.63
CA GLY A 146 -7.54 6.09 -3.53
C GLY A 146 -8.11 4.85 -2.86
N GLU A 147 -7.51 3.69 -3.14
CA GLU A 147 -7.88 2.43 -2.50
C GLU A 147 -7.58 2.46 -1.00
N GLU A 148 -8.47 1.86 -0.21
CA GLU A 148 -8.32 1.72 1.23
C GLU A 148 -8.45 0.23 1.57
N LEU A 149 -7.42 -0.34 2.22
CA LEU A 149 -7.31 -1.77 2.49
C LEU A 149 -6.70 -2.00 3.87
N ASP A 150 -7.24 -3.00 4.59
CA ASP A 150 -6.59 -3.55 5.76
C ASP A 150 -5.82 -4.81 5.36
N VAL A 151 -4.52 -4.81 5.64
CA VAL A 151 -3.62 -5.90 5.27
C VAL A 151 -2.94 -6.51 6.48
N SER A 152 -2.69 -7.82 6.40
CA SER A 152 -1.86 -8.57 7.33
C SER A 152 -0.50 -8.81 6.70
N LEU A 153 0.55 -8.36 7.37
CA LEU A 153 1.93 -8.67 7.03
C LEU A 153 2.35 -9.90 7.82
N GLU A 154 2.83 -10.93 7.16
CA GLU A 154 3.34 -12.16 7.75
C GLU A 154 4.76 -12.40 7.27
N LEU A 155 5.69 -12.56 8.21
CA LEU A 155 7.08 -12.87 7.90
C LEU A 155 7.30 -14.38 7.94
N LYS A 156 7.68 -14.98 6.80
CA LYS A 156 8.13 -16.37 6.71
C LYS A 156 9.52 -16.48 7.32
N LEU A 157 9.58 -17.00 8.53
CA LEU A 157 10.85 -17.28 9.18
C LEU A 157 11.27 -18.70 8.87
N LEU A 158 12.43 -18.84 8.26
CA LEU A 158 13.15 -20.11 8.24
C LEU A 158 13.82 -20.30 9.60
N ALA A 159 13.63 -21.49 10.21
CA ALA A 159 14.34 -21.81 11.42
C ALA A 159 15.78 -22.15 11.07
N ASP A 160 16.76 -21.46 11.68
CA ASP A 160 18.19 -21.74 11.51
C ASP A 160 18.60 -23.03 12.22
N VAL A 161 17.91 -23.38 13.31
CA VAL A 161 18.20 -24.56 14.14
C VAL A 161 16.92 -25.28 14.54
N GLY A 162 16.87 -26.57 14.35
CA GLY A 162 15.82 -27.48 14.81
C GLY A 162 16.28 -28.31 16.01
N LEU A 163 15.45 -28.37 17.08
CA LEU A 163 15.69 -29.24 18.22
C LEU A 163 14.90 -30.53 18.05
N VAL A 164 15.59 -31.67 17.84
CA VAL A 164 15.01 -33.00 17.73
C VAL A 164 15.40 -33.84 18.93
N GLY A 165 14.45 -34.56 19.49
CA GLY A 165 14.71 -35.46 20.65
C GLY A 165 13.43 -36.08 21.18
N PHE A 166 13.56 -37.09 22.04
CA PHE A 166 12.44 -37.80 22.64
C PHE A 166 11.44 -36.91 23.40
N PRO A 167 10.20 -37.29 23.57
CA PRO A 167 9.24 -36.60 24.42
C PRO A 167 9.79 -36.38 25.83
N SER A 168 9.44 -35.28 26.48
CA SER A 168 9.79 -34.96 27.88
C SER A 168 11.29 -34.72 28.19
N VAL A 169 12.16 -34.66 27.21
CA VAL A 169 13.62 -34.39 27.42
C VAL A 169 13.93 -32.90 27.75
N GLY A 170 12.92 -32.04 27.81
CA GLY A 170 13.10 -30.63 28.16
C GLY A 170 13.43 -29.71 26.96
N LYS A 171 13.15 -30.13 25.70
CA LYS A 171 13.37 -29.30 24.51
C LYS A 171 12.70 -27.93 24.61
N SER A 172 11.42 -27.91 25.02
CA SER A 172 10.64 -26.67 25.14
C SER A 172 11.16 -25.77 26.28
N THR A 173 11.67 -26.37 27.36
CA THR A 173 12.29 -25.64 28.47
C THR A 173 13.60 -25.01 28.02
N LEU A 174 14.43 -25.76 27.29
CA LEU A 174 15.69 -25.26 26.73
C LEU A 174 15.41 -24.10 25.75
N LEU A 175 14.44 -24.25 24.88
CA LEU A 175 14.03 -23.22 23.92
C LEU A 175 13.53 -21.94 24.62
N SER A 176 12.78 -22.08 25.72
CA SER A 176 12.27 -20.94 26.49
C SER A 176 13.38 -20.15 27.22
N ILE A 177 14.51 -20.81 27.56
CA ILE A 177 15.64 -20.17 28.23
C ILE A 177 16.58 -19.48 27.20
N VAL A 178 16.83 -20.14 26.08
CA VAL A 178 17.78 -19.66 25.05
C VAL A 178 17.16 -18.64 24.11
N SER A 179 15.85 -18.70 23.91
CA SER A 179 15.10 -17.85 22.98
C SER A 179 13.97 -17.12 23.70
N LYS A 180 13.64 -15.90 23.24
CA LYS A 180 12.41 -15.18 23.64
C LYS A 180 11.13 -15.76 23.00
N ALA A 181 11.24 -16.86 22.29
CA ALA A 181 10.10 -17.58 21.73
C ALA A 181 9.23 -18.16 22.83
N LYS A 182 7.92 -18.15 22.65
CA LYS A 182 6.93 -18.81 23.51
C LYS A 182 6.49 -20.11 22.83
N PRO A 183 7.23 -21.22 22.97
CA PRO A 183 6.84 -22.47 22.33
C PRO A 183 5.51 -22.94 22.91
N LYS A 184 4.60 -23.40 22.05
CA LYS A 184 3.40 -24.12 22.49
C LYS A 184 3.85 -25.47 23.04
N ILE A 185 3.81 -25.63 24.34
CA ILE A 185 4.08 -26.90 25.02
C ILE A 185 2.88 -27.83 24.76
N GLY A 186 3.07 -28.87 23.96
CA GLY A 186 2.05 -29.86 23.66
C GLY A 186 2.72 -31.22 23.42
N SER A 187 2.07 -32.31 23.86
CA SER A 187 2.52 -33.66 23.60
C SER A 187 2.48 -33.96 22.09
N GLU A 188 3.52 -34.57 21.59
CA GLU A 188 3.85 -34.83 20.19
C GLU A 188 2.90 -35.80 19.44
N GLU A 189 1.90 -36.37 20.14
CA GLU A 189 1.00 -37.39 19.56
C GLU A 189 0.07 -36.94 18.44
N ARG A 190 0.05 -35.62 18.09
CA ARG A 190 -0.86 -35.08 17.08
C ARG A 190 -0.24 -34.75 15.73
N ARG A 191 1.06 -35.03 15.52
CA ARG A 191 1.75 -34.64 14.26
C ARG A 191 2.12 -35.78 13.34
N VAL A 192 1.88 -37.02 13.74
CA VAL A 192 2.07 -38.19 12.87
C VAL A 192 0.70 -38.77 12.55
N GLY A 193 0.14 -38.38 11.44
CA GLY A 193 -1.11 -38.98 11.01
C GLY A 193 -2.00 -38.09 10.16
N LYS A 194 -1.52 -37.68 9.00
CA LYS A 194 -2.33 -37.42 7.80
C LYS A 194 -1.42 -37.40 6.58
N GLU A 195 -0.85 -38.53 6.28
CA GLU A 195 -0.54 -38.92 4.91
C GLU A 195 -1.53 -40.02 4.57
N CYS A 196 -2.51 -39.69 3.77
CA CYS A 196 -3.25 -40.54 2.85
C CYS A 196 -3.70 -39.69 1.68
#